data_45521730ea2218eb3104ef968ba71e8d
#
_entry.id   45521730ea2218eb3104ef968ba71e8d
#
_cell.length_a   1.000
_cell.length_b   1.000
_cell.length_c   1.000
_cell.angle_alpha   90.00
_cell.angle_beta   90.00
_cell.angle_gamma   90.00
#
_symmetry.space_group_name_H-M   'P 1'
#
loop_
_entity.id
_entity.type
_entity.pdbx_description
1 polymer ?
#
loop_
_entity_poly.entity_id
_entity_poly.type
_entity_poly.pdbx_seq_one_letter_code
_entity_poly.pdbx_strand_id
1 'polypeptide(L)'
;MQVKDLSGLHIEGHIKVYDPYSSEIYEDKRNAIHYESFSMSLAESIGNAGHGWIYQLAFGNGGTNVDPTGIISYLTPNSTGTNASLYNQTYAKIIDDKSVLNTDPIRNKIEIRHLTGKNYTDVFITCLLDFGEPSNQLAFDNATNNSDFIFDEMGLISYNPTGQGRLLTHVIFHPIQKSLNRAIQVDYTIRIQSLSGGII
;
A
#
# COMPACT_ATOMS: atom_id res chain seq x y z
N MET A 1 -24.57 29.84 22.77
CA MET A 1 -24.88 28.88 21.67
C MET A 1 -23.56 28.30 21.18
N GLN A 2 -23.24 27.05 21.53
CA GLN A 2 -22.02 26.41 21.04
C GLN A 2 -22.32 25.85 19.64
N VAL A 3 -21.74 26.44 18.63
CA VAL A 3 -21.78 25.89 17.28
C VAL A 3 -20.84 24.67 17.28
N LYS A 4 -21.39 23.47 17.26
CA LYS A 4 -20.60 22.25 17.00
C LYS A 4 -20.39 22.14 15.50
N ASP A 5 -19.19 22.50 15.06
CA ASP A 5 -18.75 22.18 13.70
C ASP A 5 -18.43 20.68 13.65
N LEU A 6 -19.26 19.93 12.93
CA LEU A 6 -19.10 18.49 12.71
C LEU A 6 -18.36 18.25 11.38
N SER A 7 -17.23 18.91 11.19
CA SER A 7 -16.33 18.58 10.08
C SER A 7 -15.57 17.30 10.38
N GLY A 8 -15.49 16.40 9.42
CA GLY A 8 -14.78 15.13 9.51
C GLY A 8 -13.92 14.89 8.27
N LEU A 9 -12.97 13.98 8.38
CA LEU A 9 -12.23 13.44 7.24
C LEU A 9 -12.67 12.00 7.01
N HIS A 10 -12.99 11.69 5.76
CA HIS A 10 -13.18 10.34 5.29
C HIS A 10 -11.98 9.93 4.45
N ILE A 11 -11.42 8.76 4.73
CA ILE A 11 -10.26 8.23 4.01
C ILE A 11 -10.64 6.86 3.48
N GLU A 12 -10.45 6.67 2.19
CA GLU A 12 -10.63 5.38 1.53
C GLU A 12 -9.44 5.09 0.63
N GLY A 13 -9.15 3.82 0.44
CA GLY A 13 -8.07 3.38 -0.43
C GLY A 13 -8.55 2.35 -1.44
N HIS A 14 -7.91 2.36 -2.60
CA HIS A 14 -8.17 1.46 -3.70
C HIS A 14 -6.87 1.05 -4.36
N ILE A 15 -6.75 -0.23 -4.70
CA ILE A 15 -5.60 -0.78 -5.42
C ILE A 15 -6.03 -1.38 -6.75
N LYS A 16 -5.13 -1.27 -7.72
CA LYS A 16 -5.17 -2.04 -8.95
C LYS A 16 -3.79 -2.66 -9.18
N VAL A 17 -3.74 -3.98 -9.33
CA VAL A 17 -2.52 -4.75 -9.59
C VAL A 17 -2.65 -5.38 -10.97
N TYR A 18 -1.68 -5.15 -11.84
CA TYR A 18 -1.77 -5.60 -13.23
C TYR A 18 -0.38 -5.79 -13.85
N ASP A 19 -0.35 -6.49 -14.97
CA ASP A 19 0.83 -6.55 -15.84
C ASP A 19 0.85 -5.32 -16.75
N PRO A 20 1.87 -4.45 -16.67
CA PRO A 20 1.92 -3.21 -17.45
C PRO A 20 2.10 -3.42 -18.95
N TYR A 21 2.52 -4.59 -19.39
CA TYR A 21 2.77 -4.91 -20.80
C TYR A 21 1.59 -5.61 -21.49
N SER A 22 0.92 -6.54 -20.78
CA SER A 22 -0.25 -7.23 -21.29
C SER A 22 -1.57 -6.56 -20.90
N SER A 23 -1.56 -5.67 -19.90
CA SER A 23 -2.74 -5.07 -19.30
C SER A 23 -3.65 -6.08 -18.58
N GLU A 24 -3.17 -7.29 -18.31
CA GLU A 24 -3.89 -8.28 -17.50
C GLU A 24 -4.03 -7.77 -16.07
N ILE A 25 -5.27 -7.72 -15.58
CA ILE A 25 -5.57 -7.28 -14.21
C ILE A 25 -5.58 -8.50 -13.30
N TYR A 26 -4.74 -8.47 -12.27
CA TYR A 26 -4.68 -9.51 -11.24
C TYR A 26 -5.61 -9.21 -10.07
N GLU A 27 -5.69 -7.93 -9.68
CA GLU A 27 -6.55 -7.50 -8.57
C GLU A 27 -7.02 -6.05 -8.81
N ASP A 28 -8.25 -5.76 -8.40
CA ASP A 28 -8.86 -4.41 -8.47
C ASP A 28 -9.88 -4.30 -7.34
N LYS A 29 -9.48 -3.70 -6.20
CA LYS A 29 -10.31 -3.67 -5.00
C LYS A 29 -9.97 -2.56 -4.02
N ARG A 30 -10.85 -2.38 -3.04
CA ARG A 30 -10.58 -1.52 -1.87
C ARG A 30 -9.63 -2.21 -0.89
N ASN A 31 -8.84 -1.40 -0.19
CA ASN A 31 -7.97 -1.83 0.90
C ASN A 31 -8.52 -1.39 2.26
N ALA A 32 -8.03 -1.99 3.33
CA ALA A 32 -8.25 -1.51 4.67
C ALA A 32 -7.29 -0.36 5.02
N ILE A 33 -7.80 0.68 5.68
CA ILE A 33 -7.01 1.76 6.26
C ILE A 33 -6.72 1.42 7.72
N HIS A 34 -5.47 1.56 8.14
CA HIS A 34 -5.08 1.47 9.54
C HIS A 34 -5.28 2.84 10.20
N TYR A 35 -6.44 3.05 10.79
CA TYR A 35 -6.90 4.38 11.23
C TYR A 35 -5.94 5.08 12.20
N GLU A 36 -5.44 4.38 13.20
CA GLU A 36 -4.51 4.93 14.20
C GLU A 36 -3.19 5.37 13.54
N SER A 37 -2.54 4.46 12.81
CA SER A 37 -1.28 4.76 12.12
C SER A 37 -1.44 5.87 11.09
N PHE A 38 -2.57 5.89 10.37
CA PHE A 38 -2.84 6.91 9.37
C PHE A 38 -3.06 8.29 10.02
N SER A 39 -3.82 8.36 11.11
CA SER A 39 -4.04 9.61 11.83
C SER A 39 -2.75 10.19 12.42
N MET A 40 -1.88 9.33 12.99
CA MET A 40 -0.56 9.74 13.48
C MET A 40 0.33 10.25 12.33
N SER A 41 0.42 9.52 11.22
CA SER A 41 1.21 9.90 10.06
C SER A 41 0.73 11.21 9.43
N LEU A 42 -0.58 11.43 9.37
CA LEU A 42 -1.16 12.67 8.89
C LEU A 42 -0.79 13.85 9.79
N ALA A 43 -0.91 13.69 11.12
CA ALA A 43 -0.53 14.71 12.09
C ALA A 43 0.97 15.04 12.03
N GLU A 44 1.83 14.02 11.94
CA GLU A 44 3.27 14.17 11.81
C GLU A 44 3.66 14.89 10.51
N SER A 45 3.00 14.56 9.39
CA SER A 45 3.24 15.21 8.10
C SER A 45 2.80 16.68 8.10
N ILE A 46 1.62 16.99 8.64
CA ILE A 46 1.11 18.37 8.76
C ILE A 46 1.96 19.17 9.74
N GLY A 47 2.37 18.54 10.85
CA GLY A 47 3.21 19.14 11.88
C GLY A 47 4.67 19.31 11.47
N ASN A 48 5.06 18.91 10.26
CA ASN A 48 6.44 18.95 9.76
C ASN A 48 7.45 18.28 10.71
N ALA A 49 7.07 17.11 11.24
CA ALA A 49 7.89 16.38 12.21
C ALA A 49 9.13 15.70 11.56
N GLY A 50 9.31 15.80 10.24
CA GLY A 50 10.41 15.18 9.52
C GLY A 50 10.22 13.67 9.29
N HIS A 51 9.03 13.15 9.50
CA HIS A 51 8.63 11.75 9.24
C HIS A 51 7.10 11.66 9.07
N GLY A 52 6.58 10.46 8.84
CA GLY A 52 5.14 10.19 8.80
C GLY A 52 4.53 10.15 7.39
N TRP A 53 5.20 10.66 6.35
CA TRP A 53 4.68 10.55 4.98
C TRP A 53 4.80 9.13 4.44
N ILE A 54 4.06 8.84 3.37
CA ILE A 54 4.14 7.55 2.68
C ILE A 54 5.54 7.39 2.07
N TYR A 55 6.18 6.25 2.31
CA TYR A 55 7.57 6.04 1.91
C TYR A 55 7.78 4.83 1.01
N GLN A 56 7.20 3.69 1.39
CA GLN A 56 7.39 2.45 0.67
C GLN A 56 6.11 1.64 0.57
N LEU A 57 6.03 0.81 -0.45
CA LEU A 57 5.03 -0.25 -0.59
C LEU A 57 5.69 -1.57 -0.18
N ALA A 58 5.14 -2.21 0.83
CA ALA A 58 5.57 -3.51 1.31
C ALA A 58 4.70 -4.61 0.71
N PHE A 59 5.31 -5.75 0.44
CA PHE A 59 4.70 -6.96 -0.12
C PHE A 59 4.97 -8.14 0.83
N GLY A 60 4.04 -9.06 0.90
CA GLY A 60 4.16 -10.24 1.74
C GLY A 60 3.36 -11.43 1.21
N ASN A 61 3.52 -12.57 1.90
CA ASN A 61 2.89 -13.83 1.55
C ASN A 61 2.22 -14.52 2.76
N GLY A 62 1.81 -13.74 3.75
CA GLY A 62 1.15 -14.22 4.97
C GLY A 62 -0.36 -13.96 5.00
N GLY A 63 -0.93 -13.38 3.94
CA GLY A 63 -2.34 -12.97 3.88
C GLY A 63 -3.32 -14.09 3.63
N THR A 64 -2.86 -15.23 3.12
CA THR A 64 -3.71 -16.38 2.79
C THR A 64 -3.20 -17.69 3.41
N ASN A 65 -4.14 -18.62 3.62
CA ASN A 65 -3.83 -20.00 3.98
C ASN A 65 -4.39 -20.92 2.90
N VAL A 66 -3.60 -21.91 2.50
CA VAL A 66 -4.02 -22.95 1.55
C VAL A 66 -4.17 -24.27 2.31
N ASP A 67 -5.36 -24.84 2.27
CA ASP A 67 -5.60 -26.13 2.91
C ASP A 67 -5.03 -27.31 2.06
N PRO A 68 -4.97 -28.51 2.60
CA PRO A 68 -4.47 -29.69 1.85
C PRO A 68 -5.28 -30.04 0.59
N THR A 69 -6.50 -29.50 0.44
CA THR A 69 -7.34 -29.68 -0.75
C THR A 69 -7.15 -28.61 -1.80
N GLY A 70 -6.29 -27.58 -1.51
CA GLY A 70 -6.02 -26.47 -2.40
C GLY A 70 -7.01 -25.30 -2.25
N ILE A 71 -7.87 -25.31 -1.25
CA ILE A 71 -8.78 -24.19 -0.99
C ILE A 71 -8.01 -23.06 -0.31
N ILE A 72 -8.12 -21.86 -0.88
CA ILE A 72 -7.49 -20.64 -0.36
C ILE A 72 -8.47 -19.93 0.56
N SER A 73 -8.05 -19.65 1.79
CA SER A 73 -8.76 -18.79 2.74
C SER A 73 -7.94 -17.50 2.98
N TYR A 74 -8.66 -16.37 3.12
CA TYR A 74 -8.06 -15.06 3.28
C TYR A 74 -8.15 -14.62 4.73
N LEU A 75 -7.05 -14.08 5.25
CA LEU A 75 -7.04 -13.45 6.57
C LEU A 75 -7.71 -12.07 6.52
N THR A 76 -8.04 -11.53 7.68
CA THR A 76 -8.57 -10.17 7.77
C THR A 76 -7.42 -9.17 7.73
N PRO A 77 -7.45 -8.12 6.88
CA PRO A 77 -6.42 -7.10 6.89
C PRO A 77 -6.23 -6.45 8.26
N ASN A 78 -4.98 -6.20 8.67
CA ASN A 78 -4.66 -5.47 9.88
C ASN A 78 -5.07 -4.00 9.72
N SER A 79 -6.03 -3.54 10.52
CA SER A 79 -6.54 -2.16 10.50
C SER A 79 -6.50 -1.49 11.87
N THR A 80 -6.01 -2.19 12.90
CA THR A 80 -5.95 -1.73 14.29
C THR A 80 -4.69 -2.23 14.99
N GLY A 81 -4.27 -1.54 16.03
CA GLY A 81 -3.13 -1.91 16.87
C GLY A 81 -1.83 -1.15 16.53
N THR A 82 -1.12 -0.69 17.55
CA THR A 82 0.06 0.19 17.42
C THR A 82 1.26 -0.45 16.74
N ASN A 83 1.31 -1.78 16.70
CA ASN A 83 2.40 -2.56 16.12
C ASN A 83 1.94 -3.37 14.89
N ALA A 84 0.88 -2.91 14.21
CA ALA A 84 0.41 -3.61 13.03
C ALA A 84 1.48 -3.62 11.92
N SER A 85 1.64 -4.79 11.32
CA SER A 85 2.53 -5.05 10.19
C SER A 85 1.81 -5.94 9.18
N LEU A 86 2.41 -6.20 8.03
CA LEU A 86 2.01 -7.34 7.21
C LEU A 86 2.18 -8.63 8.03
N TYR A 87 1.43 -9.65 7.70
CA TYR A 87 1.53 -10.95 8.36
C TYR A 87 2.91 -11.59 8.15
N ASN A 88 3.40 -11.53 6.90
CA ASN A 88 4.75 -11.97 6.57
C ASN A 88 5.32 -11.11 5.44
N GLN A 89 5.96 -9.99 5.78
CA GLN A 89 6.60 -9.13 4.80
C GLN A 89 7.86 -9.80 4.23
N THR A 90 7.90 -9.99 2.91
CA THR A 90 9.04 -10.60 2.19
C THR A 90 9.81 -9.60 1.34
N TYR A 91 9.16 -8.49 0.93
CA TYR A 91 9.77 -7.47 0.10
C TYR A 91 9.21 -6.09 0.40
N ALA A 92 9.98 -5.04 0.08
CA ALA A 92 9.51 -3.65 0.09
C ALA A 92 10.17 -2.85 -1.03
N LYS A 93 9.41 -1.98 -1.65
CA LYS A 93 9.86 -1.05 -2.70
C LYS A 93 9.66 0.37 -2.23
N ILE A 94 10.72 1.20 -2.31
CA ILE A 94 10.62 2.63 -2.02
C ILE A 94 9.87 3.31 -3.17
N ILE A 95 8.81 4.04 -2.82
CA ILE A 95 7.93 4.75 -3.75
C ILE A 95 7.98 6.27 -3.55
N ASP A 96 8.66 6.75 -2.50
CA ASP A 96 8.94 8.17 -2.34
C ASP A 96 9.93 8.62 -3.42
N ASP A 97 9.44 9.37 -4.39
CA ASP A 97 10.21 9.88 -5.54
C ASP A 97 11.25 10.93 -5.17
N LYS A 98 11.22 11.44 -3.94
CA LYS A 98 12.21 12.38 -3.38
C LYS A 98 13.34 11.66 -2.63
N SER A 99 13.17 10.38 -2.35
CA SER A 99 14.19 9.59 -1.66
C SER A 99 15.34 9.24 -2.61
N VAL A 100 16.57 9.47 -2.15
CA VAL A 100 17.81 9.06 -2.88
C VAL A 100 17.92 7.53 -2.99
N LEU A 101 17.19 6.80 -2.19
CA LEU A 101 17.14 5.32 -2.22
C LEU A 101 16.13 4.79 -3.23
N ASN A 102 15.30 5.64 -3.82
CA ASN A 102 14.41 5.25 -4.91
C ASN A 102 15.19 5.19 -6.21
N THR A 103 15.43 3.98 -6.71
CA THR A 103 16.27 3.74 -7.91
C THR A 103 15.55 4.04 -9.22
N ASP A 104 14.23 4.23 -9.18
CA ASP A 104 13.41 4.54 -10.36
C ASP A 104 12.23 5.47 -9.99
N PRO A 105 12.49 6.76 -9.73
CA PRO A 105 11.48 7.72 -9.31
C PRO A 105 10.50 8.13 -10.42
N ILE A 106 10.71 7.68 -11.64
CA ILE A 106 9.78 7.92 -12.75
C ILE A 106 8.59 6.96 -12.66
N ARG A 107 8.86 5.68 -12.38
CA ARG A 107 7.85 4.60 -12.34
C ARG A 107 7.40 4.27 -10.91
N ASN A 108 8.16 4.71 -9.89
CA ASN A 108 7.82 4.54 -8.47
C ASN A 108 7.70 5.93 -7.85
N LYS A 109 6.49 6.42 -7.70
CA LYS A 109 6.24 7.82 -7.30
C LYS A 109 4.91 8.03 -6.63
N ILE A 110 4.79 9.20 -5.99
CA ILE A 110 3.59 9.66 -5.31
C ILE A 110 3.15 10.98 -5.95
N GLU A 111 1.92 11.04 -6.43
CA GLU A 111 1.31 12.23 -7.02
C GLU A 111 0.09 12.69 -6.22
N ILE A 112 -0.01 13.98 -5.97
CA ILE A 112 -1.20 14.58 -5.37
C ILE A 112 -2.11 15.05 -6.51
N ARG A 113 -3.33 14.55 -6.56
CA ARG A 113 -4.33 14.86 -7.59
C ARG A 113 -5.54 15.54 -6.96
N HIS A 114 -5.71 16.81 -7.25
CA HIS A 114 -6.86 17.60 -6.79
C HIS A 114 -7.58 18.24 -7.96
N LEU A 115 -8.89 18.12 -7.96
CA LEU A 115 -9.75 18.84 -8.90
C LEU A 115 -10.37 20.05 -8.19
N THR A 116 -10.17 21.24 -8.74
CA THR A 116 -10.72 22.49 -8.18
C THR A 116 -12.23 22.38 -7.97
N GLY A 117 -12.71 22.76 -6.80
CA GLY A 117 -14.12 22.71 -6.42
C GLY A 117 -14.61 21.36 -5.90
N LYS A 118 -13.73 20.35 -5.79
CA LYS A 118 -14.05 19.10 -5.10
C LYS A 118 -13.61 19.13 -3.64
N ASN A 119 -14.35 18.43 -2.80
CA ASN A 119 -14.05 18.29 -1.36
C ASN A 119 -13.15 17.08 -1.05
N TYR A 120 -12.51 16.52 -2.06
CA TYR A 120 -11.54 15.42 -1.91
C TYR A 120 -10.26 15.69 -2.69
N THR A 121 -9.21 15.04 -2.25
CA THR A 121 -7.90 15.00 -2.92
C THR A 121 -7.42 13.56 -2.91
N ASP A 122 -6.89 13.12 -4.02
CA ASP A 122 -6.34 11.77 -4.18
C ASP A 122 -4.81 11.82 -4.07
N VAL A 123 -4.26 10.95 -3.24
CA VAL A 123 -2.84 10.59 -3.24
C VAL A 123 -2.74 9.37 -4.15
N PHE A 124 -2.17 9.56 -5.33
CA PHE A 124 -1.98 8.52 -6.32
C PHE A 124 -0.54 8.01 -6.28
N ILE A 125 -0.39 6.72 -6.15
CA ILE A 125 0.90 6.06 -5.97
C ILE A 125 1.05 5.05 -7.10
N THR A 126 2.20 5.08 -7.76
CA THR A 126 2.60 4.06 -8.72
C THR A 126 3.81 3.31 -8.18
N CYS A 127 3.77 1.98 -8.28
CA CYS A 127 4.87 1.11 -7.91
C CYS A 127 5.03 0.02 -8.97
N LEU A 128 6.19 -0.03 -9.60
CA LEU A 128 6.54 -1.07 -10.57
C LEU A 128 7.57 -2.02 -9.96
N LEU A 129 7.23 -3.28 -9.91
CA LEU A 129 8.18 -4.39 -9.78
C LEU A 129 8.54 -4.86 -11.19
N ASP A 130 9.66 -4.37 -11.70
CA ASP A 130 10.09 -4.65 -13.08
C ASP A 130 10.67 -6.07 -13.22
N PHE A 131 11.01 -6.46 -14.44
CA PHE A 131 11.76 -7.68 -14.70
C PHE A 131 13.04 -7.72 -13.84
N GLY A 132 13.35 -8.88 -13.28
CA GLY A 132 14.51 -9.01 -12.41
C GLY A 132 14.35 -8.46 -10.98
N GLU A 133 13.20 -7.97 -10.61
CA GLU A 133 12.90 -7.52 -9.24
C GLU A 133 11.90 -8.45 -8.54
N PRO A 134 12.13 -8.80 -7.28
CA PRO A 134 13.37 -8.67 -6.50
C PRO A 134 14.56 -9.42 -7.12
N SER A 135 15.78 -8.88 -6.95
CA SER A 135 16.98 -9.34 -7.68
C SER A 135 17.46 -10.75 -7.33
N ASN A 136 17.05 -11.29 -6.20
CA ASN A 136 17.48 -12.62 -5.71
C ASN A 136 16.46 -13.74 -6.00
N GLN A 137 15.39 -13.46 -6.75
CA GLN A 137 14.43 -14.48 -7.16
C GLN A 137 15.00 -15.38 -8.27
N LEU A 138 14.48 -16.59 -8.41
CA LEU A 138 14.78 -17.47 -9.54
C LEU A 138 13.85 -17.20 -10.72
N ALA A 139 14.27 -17.54 -11.95
CA ALA A 139 13.46 -17.35 -13.16
C ALA A 139 12.14 -18.12 -13.12
N PHE A 140 12.16 -19.27 -12.45
CA PHE A 140 10.97 -20.08 -12.21
C PHE A 140 10.85 -20.28 -10.71
N ASP A 141 9.65 -20.04 -10.18
CA ASP A 141 9.37 -20.41 -8.80
C ASP A 141 9.49 -21.94 -8.68
N ASN A 142 10.39 -22.35 -7.84
CA ASN A 142 10.51 -23.75 -7.45
C ASN A 142 10.33 -23.86 -5.94
N ALA A 143 10.01 -25.05 -5.47
CA ALA A 143 9.73 -25.33 -4.07
C ALA A 143 10.90 -25.00 -3.10
N THR A 144 12.05 -24.55 -3.61
CA THR A 144 13.22 -24.20 -2.81
C THR A 144 13.25 -22.75 -2.36
N ASN A 145 12.40 -21.88 -2.92
CA ASN A 145 12.38 -20.43 -2.61
C ASN A 145 11.41 -20.04 -1.50
N ASN A 146 10.84 -20.98 -0.78
CA ASN A 146 9.86 -20.73 0.29
C ASN A 146 8.68 -19.81 -0.11
N SER A 147 8.43 -19.70 -1.41
CA SER A 147 7.38 -18.83 -1.97
C SER A 147 7.53 -17.33 -1.63
N ASP A 148 8.72 -16.84 -1.34
CA ASP A 148 8.98 -15.45 -0.91
C ASP A 148 8.48 -14.41 -1.92
N PHE A 149 8.35 -14.80 -3.19
CA PHE A 149 7.89 -13.94 -4.28
C PHE A 149 6.48 -14.27 -4.79
N ILE A 150 5.72 -15.04 -4.03
CA ILE A 150 4.29 -15.15 -4.19
C ILE A 150 3.68 -14.13 -3.22
N PHE A 151 3.13 -13.05 -3.75
CA PHE A 151 2.53 -12.01 -2.94
C PHE A 151 1.02 -12.22 -2.83
N ASP A 152 0.50 -12.19 -1.62
CA ASP A 152 -0.93 -12.27 -1.30
C ASP A 152 -1.37 -11.17 -0.34
N GLU A 153 -0.43 -10.33 0.08
CA GLU A 153 -0.69 -9.15 0.89
C GLU A 153 0.24 -7.99 0.49
N MET A 154 -0.23 -6.77 0.69
CA MET A 154 0.59 -5.57 0.57
C MET A 154 0.07 -4.45 1.47
N GLY A 155 0.93 -3.46 1.73
CA GLY A 155 0.57 -2.29 2.52
C GLY A 155 1.52 -1.12 2.34
N LEU A 156 0.99 0.08 2.50
CA LEU A 156 1.78 1.30 2.52
C LEU A 156 2.40 1.48 3.90
N ILE A 157 3.68 1.84 3.91
CA ILE A 157 4.47 2.08 5.12
C ILE A 157 4.93 3.54 5.12
N SER A 158 4.80 4.21 6.27
CA SER A 158 5.28 5.58 6.44
C SER A 158 6.79 5.66 6.58
N TYR A 159 7.36 6.85 6.30
CA TYR A 159 8.75 7.12 6.60
C TYR A 159 8.99 7.21 8.11
N ASN A 160 10.09 6.60 8.57
CA ASN A 160 10.61 6.75 9.92
C ASN A 160 12.15 6.72 9.86
N PRO A 161 12.85 7.79 10.27
CA PRO A 161 14.31 7.86 10.21
C PRO A 161 15.01 6.96 11.22
N THR A 162 14.31 6.52 12.26
CA THR A 162 14.90 5.76 13.38
C THR A 162 14.58 4.26 13.36
N GLY A 163 13.85 3.80 12.35
CA GLY A 163 13.46 2.38 12.25
C GLY A 163 12.38 2.10 11.24
N GLN A 164 11.63 1.04 11.47
CA GLN A 164 10.52 0.67 10.61
C GLN A 164 9.38 1.69 10.75
N GLY A 165 8.83 2.13 9.62
CA GLY A 165 7.65 2.97 9.56
C GLY A 165 6.39 2.22 9.98
N ARG A 166 5.28 2.96 10.13
CA ARG A 166 3.97 2.40 10.50
C ARG A 166 3.24 1.88 9.27
N LEU A 167 2.54 0.77 9.43
CA LEU A 167 1.59 0.28 8.44
C LEU A 167 0.40 1.24 8.34
N LEU A 168 0.21 1.86 7.19
CA LEU A 168 -0.87 2.83 6.94
C LEU A 168 -2.12 2.16 6.35
N THR A 169 -1.88 1.14 5.52
CA THR A 169 -2.93 0.41 4.82
C THR A 169 -2.56 -1.05 4.73
N HIS A 170 -3.56 -1.92 4.66
CA HIS A 170 -3.34 -3.35 4.43
C HIS A 170 -4.39 -3.90 3.47
N VAL A 171 -3.95 -4.66 2.50
CA VAL A 171 -4.82 -5.38 1.59
C VAL A 171 -4.34 -6.82 1.44
N ILE A 172 -5.29 -7.74 1.41
CA ILE A 172 -5.04 -9.17 1.17
C ILE A 172 -5.75 -9.52 -0.14
N PHE A 173 -5.07 -10.24 -1.02
CA PHE A 173 -5.56 -10.58 -2.35
C PHE A 173 -5.19 -12.01 -2.74
N HIS A 174 -5.68 -12.45 -3.89
CA HIS A 174 -5.34 -13.77 -4.41
C HIS A 174 -3.83 -13.86 -4.69
N PRO A 175 -3.13 -14.94 -4.29
CA PRO A 175 -1.69 -15.06 -4.47
C PRO A 175 -1.23 -14.80 -5.91
N ILE A 176 -0.33 -13.85 -6.08
CA ILE A 176 0.24 -13.45 -7.37
C ILE A 176 1.73 -13.80 -7.36
N GLN A 177 2.14 -14.69 -8.25
CA GLN A 177 3.55 -15.04 -8.38
C GLN A 177 4.29 -13.93 -9.13
N LYS A 178 5.37 -13.42 -8.52
CA LYS A 178 6.35 -12.54 -9.14
C LYS A 178 7.57 -13.36 -9.55
N SER A 179 7.87 -13.38 -10.84
CA SER A 179 9.04 -14.06 -11.39
C SER A 179 9.94 -13.07 -12.14
N LEU A 180 11.17 -13.47 -12.48
CA LEU A 180 12.13 -12.61 -13.18
C LEU A 180 11.60 -12.10 -14.52
N ASN A 181 10.74 -12.87 -15.18
CA ASN A 181 10.17 -12.56 -16.50
C ASN A 181 8.74 -12.01 -16.44
N ARG A 182 8.27 -11.63 -15.26
CA ARG A 182 6.96 -10.98 -15.05
C ARG A 182 7.18 -9.62 -14.40
N ALA A 183 6.58 -8.59 -14.95
CA ALA A 183 6.46 -7.29 -14.28
C ALA A 183 5.10 -7.20 -13.59
N ILE A 184 5.06 -6.47 -12.47
CA ILE A 184 3.82 -6.18 -11.75
C ILE A 184 3.77 -4.67 -11.49
N GLN A 185 2.73 -4.02 -11.99
CA GLN A 185 2.42 -2.63 -11.70
C GLN A 185 1.33 -2.58 -10.63
N VAL A 186 1.54 -1.74 -9.62
CA VAL A 186 0.54 -1.40 -8.62
C VAL A 186 0.19 0.07 -8.76
N ASP A 187 -1.06 0.36 -9.05
CA ASP A 187 -1.66 1.69 -8.93
C ASP A 187 -2.46 1.73 -7.64
N TYR A 188 -2.07 2.62 -6.73
CA TYR A 188 -2.67 2.76 -5.41
C TYR A 188 -3.24 4.15 -5.26
N THR A 189 -4.52 4.27 -4.92
CA THR A 189 -5.18 5.55 -4.68
C THR A 189 -5.64 5.63 -3.23
N ILE A 190 -5.24 6.68 -2.52
CA ILE A 190 -5.83 7.07 -1.24
C ILE A 190 -6.61 8.36 -1.46
N ARG A 191 -7.92 8.31 -1.24
CA ARG A 191 -8.79 9.47 -1.28
C ARG A 191 -8.97 10.03 0.12
N ILE A 192 -8.67 11.31 0.28
CA ILE A 192 -8.91 12.08 1.49
C ILE A 192 -10.04 13.06 1.18
N GLN A 193 -11.19 12.86 1.81
CA GLN A 193 -12.40 13.66 1.59
C GLN A 193 -12.77 14.43 2.85
N SER A 194 -12.98 15.73 2.71
CA SER A 194 -13.55 16.55 3.75
C SER A 194 -15.07 16.38 3.78
N LEU A 195 -15.60 16.00 4.94
CA LEU A 195 -17.04 15.91 5.18
C LEU A 195 -17.49 17.22 5.83
N SER A 196 -18.28 18.02 5.11
CA SER A 196 -18.98 19.16 5.72
C SER A 196 -20.19 18.63 6.48
N GLY A 197 -20.13 18.66 7.80
CA GLY A 197 -21.31 18.45 8.63
C GLY A 197 -22.29 19.60 8.41
N GLY A 198 -23.52 19.28 8.03
CA GLY A 198 -24.58 20.29 8.03
C GLY A 198 -24.73 20.88 9.45
N ILE A 199 -24.91 22.18 9.53
CA ILE A 199 -25.27 22.86 10.76
C ILE A 199 -26.63 22.28 11.18
N ILE A 200 -26.67 21.54 12.30
CA ILE A 200 -27.92 21.15 12.96
C ILE A 200 -28.28 22.21 14.00
#